data_c5ca6313e968b716accbf47d87aa24ed
#
_entry.id   c5ca6313e968b716accbf47d87aa24ed
#
_cell.length_a   1.000
_cell.length_b   1.000
_cell.length_c   1.000
_cell.angle_alpha   90.00
_cell.angle_beta   90.00
_cell.angle_gamma   90.00
#
_symmetry.space_group_name_H-M   'P 1'
#
loop_
_entity.id
_entity.type
_entity.pdbx_description
1 polymer ?
#
loop_
_entity_poly.entity_id
_entity_poly.type
_entity_poly.pdbx_seq_one_letter_code
_entity_poly.pdbx_strand_id
1 'polypeptide(L)'
;MASGNVSVGLFTTLNADVAHYIAQFTQASAIFVGEADNWESVKAVLSDDTCVISLPGVEIPEASLTWDQLLSEGAACTPSHVPRHDDTIALIFTSGTTGRPKGVIQTNDSNVIPIRRGSEFLEIEAEPIYFSYLPLSHLAERQVIEFTSLCRGAPVSFNEGLEFLGRDMQRTRPTFFFGAPRVWEQFQQAVLAQFGGADAFDRALLADPEAVSVAVKAGLGLDRCEFHLTGSAPLPMPLMAWWDSVGIALMEGFGQTEAMSLIISREGQRRLGALGKPLPGVDIKITEAGELAIRADGCTPGYYKQPDKTAELIQDGWLHTGDRFRQDQDGFLYITGRIKDYFKTIHGKFVAPTPIEALFAENSCVEQQCL
;
A
#
# COMPACT_ATOMS: atom_id res chain seq x y z
N MET A 1 11.30 -4.93 -15.96
CA MET A 1 11.21 -3.65 -16.70
C MET A 1 12.30 -3.55 -17.78
N ALA A 2 13.56 -3.39 -17.47
CA ALA A 2 14.62 -3.26 -18.48
C ALA A 2 14.78 -4.49 -19.41
N SER A 3 14.28 -5.65 -19.01
CA SER A 3 14.24 -6.88 -19.81
C SER A 3 12.96 -7.04 -20.66
N GLY A 4 11.99 -6.13 -20.53
CA GLY A 4 10.67 -6.25 -21.17
C GLY A 4 9.73 -7.26 -20.52
N ASN A 5 10.11 -7.85 -19.37
CA ASN A 5 9.26 -8.78 -18.64
C ASN A 5 8.23 -8.07 -17.75
N VAL A 6 7.08 -8.73 -17.56
CA VAL A 6 6.02 -8.27 -16.66
C VAL A 6 6.14 -9.03 -15.33
N SER A 7 6.24 -8.28 -14.24
CA SER A 7 6.33 -8.81 -12.88
C SER A 7 4.94 -9.10 -12.31
N VAL A 8 4.77 -10.25 -11.65
CA VAL A 8 3.53 -10.63 -10.96
C VAL A 8 3.86 -10.97 -9.52
N GLY A 9 3.40 -10.12 -8.58
CA GLY A 9 3.60 -10.39 -7.15
C GLY A 9 2.56 -11.37 -6.62
N LEU A 10 3.02 -12.42 -5.94
CA LEU A 10 2.16 -13.34 -5.20
C LEU A 10 2.33 -13.08 -3.70
N PHE A 11 1.21 -13.08 -2.96
CA PHE A 11 1.28 -13.09 -1.50
C PHE A 11 1.76 -14.46 -1.01
N THR A 12 2.67 -14.49 -0.07
CA THR A 12 3.19 -15.72 0.52
C THR A 12 2.13 -16.55 1.23
N THR A 13 1.04 -15.90 1.67
CA THR A 13 -0.11 -16.52 2.35
C THR A 13 -1.26 -16.93 1.41
N LEU A 14 -1.08 -16.85 0.08
CA LEU A 14 -2.11 -17.29 -0.87
C LEU A 14 -2.39 -18.79 -0.73
N ASN A 15 -3.68 -19.14 -0.82
CA ASN A 15 -4.03 -20.55 -0.96
C ASN A 15 -3.68 -21.08 -2.37
N ALA A 16 -3.53 -22.41 -2.49
CA ALA A 16 -3.13 -23.08 -3.73
C ALA A 16 -4.05 -22.74 -4.90
N ASP A 17 -5.36 -22.68 -4.71
CA ASP A 17 -6.32 -22.42 -5.79
C ASP A 17 -6.13 -21.05 -6.41
N VAL A 18 -5.86 -20.02 -5.57
CA VAL A 18 -5.61 -18.66 -6.03
C VAL A 18 -4.25 -18.57 -6.72
N ALA A 19 -3.21 -19.20 -6.16
CA ALA A 19 -1.89 -19.27 -6.79
C ALA A 19 -1.95 -19.95 -8.15
N HIS A 20 -2.66 -21.09 -8.23
CA HIS A 20 -2.93 -21.80 -9.47
C HIS A 20 -3.63 -20.91 -10.51
N TYR A 21 -4.72 -20.27 -10.10
CA TYR A 21 -5.44 -19.37 -10.98
C TYR A 21 -4.54 -18.29 -11.55
N ILE A 22 -3.75 -17.62 -10.70
CA ILE A 22 -2.86 -16.54 -11.13
C ILE A 22 -1.79 -17.08 -12.09
N ALA A 23 -1.14 -18.19 -11.75
CA ALA A 23 -0.10 -18.79 -12.58
C ALA A 23 -0.63 -19.17 -13.98
N GLN A 24 -1.76 -19.85 -14.05
CA GLN A 24 -2.40 -20.20 -15.33
C GLN A 24 -2.89 -18.98 -16.10
N PHE A 25 -3.52 -18.01 -15.41
CA PHE A 25 -4.10 -16.84 -16.04
C PHE A 25 -3.03 -15.93 -16.65
N THR A 26 -1.88 -15.80 -15.98
CA THR A 26 -0.74 -14.99 -16.44
C THR A 26 0.16 -15.74 -17.41
N GLN A 27 0.13 -17.07 -17.40
CA GLN A 27 1.06 -17.92 -18.18
C GLN A 27 2.52 -17.58 -17.86
N ALA A 28 2.81 -17.43 -16.54
CA ALA A 28 4.15 -17.08 -16.09
C ALA A 28 5.17 -18.15 -16.51
N SER A 29 6.24 -17.72 -17.16
CA SER A 29 7.33 -18.61 -17.63
C SER A 29 8.42 -18.85 -16.59
N ALA A 30 8.50 -18.00 -15.57
CA ALA A 30 9.44 -18.14 -14.45
C ALA A 30 8.80 -17.72 -13.12
N ILE A 31 9.21 -18.37 -12.04
CA ILE A 31 8.83 -18.03 -10.68
C ILE A 31 10.09 -17.92 -9.81
N PHE A 32 10.20 -16.82 -9.07
CA PHE A 32 11.21 -16.61 -8.03
C PHE A 32 10.61 -16.95 -6.68
N VAL A 33 11.24 -17.86 -5.93
CA VAL A 33 10.74 -18.36 -4.66
C VAL A 33 11.66 -17.87 -3.55
N GLY A 34 11.14 -16.94 -2.73
CA GLY A 34 11.86 -16.38 -1.58
C GLY A 34 11.34 -16.86 -0.23
N GLU A 35 10.12 -17.41 -0.19
CA GLU A 35 9.51 -18.04 0.97
C GLU A 35 8.86 -19.35 0.55
N ALA A 36 9.03 -20.39 1.35
CA ALA A 36 8.68 -21.75 0.97
C ALA A 36 7.50 -22.36 1.75
N ASP A 37 6.89 -21.64 2.68
CA ASP A 37 5.84 -22.19 3.56
C ASP A 37 4.68 -22.85 2.80
N ASN A 38 4.30 -22.30 1.64
CA ASN A 38 3.24 -22.83 0.80
C ASN A 38 3.77 -23.43 -0.52
N TRP A 39 5.06 -23.68 -0.62
CA TRP A 39 5.72 -24.07 -1.87
C TRP A 39 5.10 -25.32 -2.49
N GLU A 40 4.88 -26.39 -1.71
CA GLU A 40 4.31 -27.64 -2.24
C GLU A 40 2.95 -27.43 -2.90
N SER A 41 2.14 -26.54 -2.35
CA SER A 41 0.84 -26.19 -2.92
C SER A 41 0.97 -25.38 -4.22
N VAL A 42 1.91 -24.47 -4.27
CA VAL A 42 2.20 -23.66 -5.47
C VAL A 42 2.83 -24.51 -6.57
N LYS A 43 3.81 -25.33 -6.22
CA LYS A 43 4.51 -26.26 -7.13
C LYS A 43 3.54 -27.20 -7.83
N ALA A 44 2.60 -27.81 -7.10
CA ALA A 44 1.64 -28.77 -7.64
C ALA A 44 0.76 -28.20 -8.77
N VAL A 45 0.75 -26.89 -8.95
CA VAL A 45 -0.12 -26.19 -9.90
C VAL A 45 0.65 -25.44 -10.99
N LEU A 46 1.98 -25.46 -10.95
CA LEU A 46 2.82 -24.87 -12.00
C LEU A 46 2.85 -25.77 -13.24
N SER A 47 3.08 -25.18 -14.39
CA SER A 47 3.39 -25.91 -15.61
C SER A 47 4.80 -26.52 -15.52
N ASP A 48 4.98 -27.69 -16.10
CA ASP A 48 6.31 -28.38 -16.20
C ASP A 48 7.36 -27.48 -16.90
N ASP A 49 6.92 -26.58 -17.76
CA ASP A 49 7.79 -25.63 -18.47
C ASP A 49 8.14 -24.38 -17.66
N THR A 50 7.60 -24.23 -16.44
CA THR A 50 7.87 -23.05 -15.60
C THR A 50 9.27 -23.14 -15.00
N CYS A 51 10.13 -22.17 -15.30
CA CYS A 51 11.45 -22.07 -14.67
C CYS A 51 11.31 -21.64 -13.20
N VAL A 52 11.73 -22.50 -12.28
CA VAL A 52 11.72 -22.24 -10.85
C VAL A 52 13.10 -21.75 -10.41
N ILE A 53 13.17 -20.58 -9.81
CA ILE A 53 14.42 -19.96 -9.35
C ILE A 53 14.32 -19.76 -7.84
N SER A 54 15.19 -20.42 -7.07
CA SER A 54 15.26 -20.22 -5.63
C SER A 54 16.09 -18.98 -5.29
N LEU A 55 15.54 -18.11 -4.42
CA LEU A 55 16.25 -16.95 -3.88
C LEU A 55 17.20 -17.37 -2.75
N PRO A 56 18.19 -16.52 -2.38
CA PRO A 56 19.09 -16.80 -1.26
C PRO A 56 18.34 -17.07 0.04
N GLY A 57 18.82 -18.07 0.79
CA GLY A 57 18.24 -18.45 2.07
C GLY A 57 17.04 -19.41 2.01
N VAL A 58 16.60 -19.79 0.80
CA VAL A 58 15.51 -20.74 0.60
C VAL A 58 16.01 -21.95 -0.21
N GLU A 59 15.84 -23.14 0.35
CA GLU A 59 16.18 -24.40 -0.31
C GLU A 59 14.94 -24.99 -1.02
N ILE A 60 14.97 -25.02 -2.34
CA ILE A 60 13.97 -25.65 -3.21
C ILE A 60 14.68 -26.76 -3.98
N PRO A 61 14.56 -28.03 -3.57
CA PRO A 61 15.29 -29.14 -4.21
C PRO A 61 15.03 -29.28 -5.71
N GLU A 62 13.83 -28.90 -6.15
CA GLU A 62 13.41 -28.99 -7.55
C GLU A 62 13.58 -27.68 -8.31
N ALA A 63 14.28 -26.69 -7.74
CA ALA A 63 14.55 -25.47 -8.48
C ALA A 63 15.33 -25.75 -9.76
N SER A 64 14.90 -25.13 -10.85
CA SER A 64 15.61 -25.19 -12.14
C SER A 64 16.97 -24.51 -12.04
N LEU A 65 17.02 -23.43 -11.26
CA LEU A 65 18.21 -22.62 -10.99
C LEU A 65 18.16 -22.08 -9.56
N THR A 66 19.32 -21.90 -8.95
CA THR A 66 19.46 -21.05 -7.78
C THR A 66 19.78 -19.62 -8.23
N TRP A 67 19.56 -18.66 -7.34
CA TRP A 67 19.94 -17.25 -7.59
C TRP A 67 21.42 -17.10 -7.95
N ASP A 68 22.31 -17.82 -7.26
CA ASP A 68 23.75 -17.75 -7.50
C ASP A 68 24.11 -18.35 -8.86
N GLN A 69 23.47 -19.44 -9.27
CA GLN A 69 23.63 -19.99 -10.60
C GLN A 69 23.13 -19.00 -11.67
N LEU A 70 21.96 -18.39 -11.47
CA LEU A 70 21.44 -17.38 -12.38
C LEU A 70 22.43 -16.21 -12.56
N LEU A 71 23.06 -15.75 -11.48
CA LEU A 71 24.05 -14.68 -11.55
C LEU A 71 25.36 -15.12 -12.20
N SER A 72 25.81 -16.36 -11.96
CA SER A 72 27.08 -16.87 -12.49
C SER A 72 26.99 -17.30 -13.95
N GLU A 73 25.85 -17.84 -14.37
CA GLU A 73 25.60 -18.28 -15.74
C GLU A 73 25.06 -17.17 -16.63
N GLY A 74 24.44 -16.15 -15.99
CA GLY A 74 23.90 -14.99 -16.67
C GLY A 74 25.00 -14.17 -17.33
N ALA A 75 25.05 -14.16 -18.67
CA ALA A 75 25.91 -13.23 -19.37
C ALA A 75 25.49 -11.78 -19.05
N ALA A 76 26.47 -10.90 -18.81
CA ALA A 76 26.19 -9.49 -18.72
C ALA A 76 25.51 -9.04 -20.04
N CYS A 77 24.20 -8.83 -19.99
CA CYS A 77 23.46 -8.37 -21.15
C CYS A 77 23.13 -6.87 -20.97
N THR A 78 23.34 -6.14 -22.03
CA THR A 78 22.79 -4.77 -22.11
C THR A 78 21.27 -4.88 -22.13
N PRO A 79 20.53 -4.09 -21.35
CA PRO A 79 19.08 -4.06 -21.42
C PRO A 79 18.62 -3.88 -22.87
N SER A 80 17.88 -4.84 -23.41
CA SER A 80 17.44 -4.83 -24.81
C SER A 80 16.15 -4.06 -25.01
N HIS A 81 15.47 -3.70 -23.91
CA HIS A 81 14.20 -3.03 -23.94
C HIS A 81 14.30 -1.62 -23.30
N VAL A 82 13.85 -0.64 -24.06
CA VAL A 82 13.65 0.73 -23.54
C VAL A 82 12.18 0.85 -23.16
N PRO A 83 11.86 0.98 -21.85
CA PRO A 83 10.48 1.05 -21.40
C PRO A 83 9.72 2.21 -22.04
N ARG A 84 8.55 1.94 -22.57
CA ARG A 84 7.62 2.91 -23.11
C ARG A 84 6.58 3.30 -22.07
N HIS A 85 5.89 4.37 -22.29
CA HIS A 85 4.85 4.90 -21.41
C HIS A 85 3.74 3.88 -21.10
N ASP A 86 3.30 3.19 -22.15
CA ASP A 86 2.19 2.23 -22.12
C ASP A 86 2.60 0.77 -21.83
N ASP A 87 3.92 0.51 -21.69
CA ASP A 87 4.40 -0.84 -21.38
C ASP A 87 3.86 -1.32 -20.03
N THR A 88 3.29 -2.51 -20.04
CA THR A 88 2.91 -3.21 -18.80
C THR A 88 4.18 -3.66 -18.07
N ILE A 89 4.37 -3.18 -16.86
CA ILE A 89 5.56 -3.49 -16.04
C ILE A 89 5.24 -4.46 -14.91
N ALA A 90 3.98 -4.47 -14.45
CA ALA A 90 3.53 -5.41 -13.43
C ALA A 90 2.04 -5.73 -13.57
N LEU A 91 1.64 -6.87 -13.02
CA LEU A 91 0.25 -7.19 -12.73
C LEU A 91 0.12 -7.36 -11.22
N ILE A 92 -0.81 -6.62 -10.62
CA ILE A 92 -1.11 -6.72 -9.20
C ILE A 92 -2.51 -7.31 -9.04
N PHE A 93 -2.60 -8.46 -8.37
CA PHE A 93 -3.85 -9.15 -8.19
C PHE A 93 -4.58 -8.67 -6.94
N THR A 94 -5.83 -8.24 -7.11
CA THR A 94 -6.70 -7.81 -6.01
C THR A 94 -7.83 -8.81 -5.80
N SER A 95 -8.26 -8.99 -4.55
CA SER A 95 -9.43 -9.79 -4.23
C SER A 95 -10.67 -9.13 -4.81
N GLY A 96 -11.26 -9.75 -5.83
CA GLY A 96 -12.55 -9.31 -6.38
C GLY A 96 -13.70 -9.70 -5.44
N THR A 97 -14.68 -8.83 -5.28
CA THR A 97 -15.94 -9.12 -4.55
C THR A 97 -16.73 -10.31 -5.14
N THR A 98 -16.33 -10.83 -6.29
CA THR A 98 -17.00 -11.91 -7.05
C THR A 98 -16.24 -13.24 -7.10
N GLY A 99 -15.23 -13.42 -6.21
CA GLY A 99 -14.57 -14.72 -5.98
C GLY A 99 -13.19 -14.88 -6.60
N ARG A 100 -12.95 -14.59 -7.90
CA ARG A 100 -11.61 -14.72 -8.51
C ARG A 100 -10.87 -13.39 -8.52
N PRO A 101 -9.56 -13.37 -8.17
CA PRO A 101 -8.74 -12.16 -8.22
C PRO A 101 -8.71 -11.52 -9.61
N LYS A 102 -8.62 -10.20 -9.64
CA LYS A 102 -8.46 -9.42 -10.87
C LYS A 102 -7.02 -8.93 -10.98
N GLY A 103 -6.39 -9.14 -12.12
CA GLY A 103 -5.04 -8.64 -12.39
C GLY A 103 -5.09 -7.21 -12.90
N VAL A 104 -4.79 -6.24 -12.05
CA VAL A 104 -4.72 -4.84 -12.41
C VAL A 104 -3.45 -4.60 -13.21
N ILE A 105 -3.58 -4.02 -14.40
CA ILE A 105 -2.45 -3.69 -15.25
C ILE A 105 -1.74 -2.46 -14.68
N GLN A 106 -0.46 -2.62 -14.40
CA GLN A 106 0.42 -1.52 -14.02
C GLN A 106 1.33 -1.19 -15.20
N THR A 107 1.15 0.01 -15.76
CA THR A 107 2.02 0.52 -16.82
C THR A 107 3.14 1.35 -16.25
N ASN A 108 4.11 1.69 -17.07
CA ASN A 108 5.16 2.62 -16.68
C ASN A 108 4.55 3.96 -16.23
N ASP A 109 3.63 4.53 -17.00
CA ASP A 109 2.97 5.80 -16.67
C ASP A 109 2.08 5.70 -15.42
N SER A 110 1.35 4.60 -15.22
CA SER A 110 0.50 4.45 -14.04
C SER A 110 1.29 4.41 -12.72
N ASN A 111 2.60 4.22 -12.79
CA ASN A 111 3.50 4.28 -11.64
C ASN A 111 4.30 5.58 -11.59
N VAL A 112 4.99 5.95 -12.66
CA VAL A 112 5.90 7.11 -12.67
C VAL A 112 5.16 8.43 -12.50
N ILE A 113 3.98 8.59 -13.10
CA ILE A 113 3.23 9.86 -13.02
C ILE A 113 2.75 10.17 -11.61
N PRO A 114 2.06 9.24 -10.89
CA PRO A 114 1.67 9.48 -9.50
C PRO A 114 2.84 9.70 -8.56
N ILE A 115 3.95 8.96 -8.75
CA ILE A 115 5.16 9.11 -7.95
C ILE A 115 5.74 10.51 -8.11
N ARG A 116 5.88 11.00 -9.34
CA ARG A 116 6.40 12.35 -9.61
C ARG A 116 5.49 13.41 -9.00
N ARG A 117 4.18 13.35 -9.27
CA ARG A 117 3.19 14.29 -8.72
C ARG A 117 3.17 14.28 -7.19
N GLY A 118 3.19 13.09 -6.57
CA GLY A 118 3.23 12.94 -5.12
C GLY A 118 4.51 13.49 -4.51
N SER A 119 5.66 13.22 -5.11
CA SER A 119 6.96 13.74 -4.66
C SER A 119 7.06 15.27 -4.76
N GLU A 120 6.57 15.85 -5.86
CA GLU A 120 6.47 17.29 -6.05
C GLU A 120 5.52 17.93 -5.03
N PHE A 121 4.35 17.32 -4.79
CA PHE A 121 3.35 17.81 -3.85
C PHE A 121 3.84 17.76 -2.40
N LEU A 122 4.53 16.70 -2.02
CA LEU A 122 5.11 16.54 -0.68
C LEU A 122 6.40 17.35 -0.51
N GLU A 123 6.92 17.95 -1.57
CA GLU A 123 8.16 18.74 -1.54
C GLU A 123 9.36 17.93 -1.00
N ILE A 124 9.47 16.66 -1.42
CA ILE A 124 10.56 15.78 -1.02
C ILE A 124 11.86 16.26 -1.68
N GLU A 125 12.63 17.09 -1.00
CA GLU A 125 13.83 17.74 -1.55
C GLU A 125 15.10 16.92 -1.36
N ALA A 126 15.29 16.36 -0.17
CA ALA A 126 16.50 15.66 0.21
C ALA A 126 16.56 14.23 -0.39
N GLU A 127 17.70 13.57 -0.21
CA GLU A 127 17.86 12.14 -0.50
C GLU A 127 17.09 11.32 0.56
N PRO A 128 15.87 10.87 0.28
CA PRO A 128 15.09 10.13 1.26
C PRO A 128 15.71 8.76 1.52
N ILE A 129 15.56 8.26 2.74
CA ILE A 129 15.91 6.89 3.12
C ILE A 129 14.59 6.16 3.29
N TYR A 130 14.34 5.18 2.43
CA TYR A 130 13.13 4.35 2.47
C TYR A 130 13.34 3.09 3.30
N PHE A 131 12.25 2.58 3.84
CA PHE A 131 12.22 1.33 4.61
C PHE A 131 11.16 0.39 4.05
N SER A 132 11.60 -0.77 3.56
CA SER A 132 10.79 -1.80 2.92
C SER A 132 10.47 -2.91 3.92
N TYR A 133 9.18 -3.17 4.17
CA TYR A 133 8.72 -4.22 5.08
C TYR A 133 7.36 -4.84 4.68
N LEU A 134 6.65 -4.23 3.75
CA LEU A 134 5.38 -4.77 3.25
C LEU A 134 5.62 -5.75 2.08
N PRO A 135 4.67 -6.63 1.78
CA PRO A 135 4.79 -7.54 0.65
C PRO A 135 4.84 -6.80 -0.69
N LEU A 136 5.78 -7.16 -1.56
CA LEU A 136 5.86 -6.66 -2.96
C LEU A 136 4.66 -7.06 -3.83
N SER A 137 3.80 -7.97 -3.36
CA SER A 137 2.52 -8.28 -3.97
C SER A 137 1.46 -7.19 -3.75
N HIS A 138 1.70 -6.27 -2.81
CA HIS A 138 0.82 -5.15 -2.52
C HIS A 138 1.33 -3.86 -3.18
N LEU A 139 0.41 -3.10 -3.80
CA LEU A 139 0.77 -1.88 -4.51
C LEU A 139 1.44 -0.85 -3.62
N ALA A 140 1.05 -0.73 -2.34
CA ALA A 140 1.66 0.23 -1.43
C ALA A 140 3.18 0.04 -1.33
N GLU A 141 3.67 -1.20 -1.17
CA GLU A 141 5.11 -1.46 -1.17
C GLU A 141 5.74 -1.17 -2.52
N ARG A 142 5.13 -1.68 -3.59
CA ARG A 142 5.68 -1.53 -4.93
C ARG A 142 5.75 -0.09 -5.39
N GLN A 143 4.71 0.70 -5.17
CA GLN A 143 4.69 2.06 -5.66
C GLN A 143 5.32 3.04 -4.67
N VAL A 144 4.92 2.99 -3.39
CA VAL A 144 5.34 4.00 -2.41
C VAL A 144 6.80 3.82 -2.00
N ILE A 145 7.30 2.59 -1.97
CA ILE A 145 8.68 2.29 -1.58
C ILE A 145 9.54 1.93 -2.79
N GLU A 146 9.26 0.78 -3.46
CA GLU A 146 10.12 0.24 -4.53
C GLU A 146 10.25 1.24 -5.71
N PHE A 147 9.15 1.58 -6.36
CA PHE A 147 9.23 2.44 -7.54
C PHE A 147 9.60 3.88 -7.20
N THR A 148 9.15 4.40 -6.06
CA THR A 148 9.52 5.74 -5.63
C THR A 148 11.03 5.83 -5.37
N SER A 149 11.61 4.86 -4.67
CA SER A 149 13.05 4.83 -4.42
C SER A 149 13.87 4.71 -5.72
N LEU A 150 13.42 3.86 -6.65
CA LEU A 150 14.04 3.74 -7.98
C LEU A 150 13.97 5.03 -8.77
N CYS A 151 12.81 5.69 -8.82
CA CYS A 151 12.65 6.97 -9.53
C CYS A 151 13.51 8.08 -8.95
N ARG A 152 13.84 8.01 -7.67
CA ARG A 152 14.65 9.02 -6.97
C ARG A 152 16.13 8.64 -6.83
N GLY A 153 16.51 7.41 -7.19
CA GLY A 153 17.85 6.89 -6.95
C GLY A 153 18.20 6.82 -5.45
N ALA A 154 17.20 6.59 -4.61
CA ALA A 154 17.31 6.67 -3.16
C ALA A 154 17.59 5.31 -2.52
N PRO A 155 18.32 5.27 -1.39
CA PRO A 155 18.57 4.03 -0.67
C PRO A 155 17.31 3.45 -0.03
N VAL A 156 17.23 2.12 -0.02
CA VAL A 156 16.17 1.35 0.64
C VAL A 156 16.82 0.39 1.64
N SER A 157 16.36 0.40 2.87
CA SER A 157 16.67 -0.63 3.86
C SER A 157 15.54 -1.64 3.92
N PHE A 158 15.88 -2.92 3.88
CA PHE A 158 14.92 -4.01 3.96
C PHE A 158 14.80 -4.53 5.38
N ASN A 159 13.58 -4.77 5.83
CA ASN A 159 13.30 -5.43 7.09
C ASN A 159 13.72 -6.91 7.03
N GLU A 160 14.36 -7.41 8.05
CA GLU A 160 14.78 -8.82 8.15
C GLU A 160 13.60 -9.77 8.41
N GLY A 161 12.57 -9.27 9.12
CA GLY A 161 11.34 -9.98 9.47
C GLY A 161 10.45 -9.08 10.33
N LEU A 162 9.14 -9.30 10.33
CA LEU A 162 8.22 -8.45 11.08
C LEU A 162 8.50 -8.41 12.58
N GLU A 163 9.07 -9.48 13.15
CA GLU A 163 9.50 -9.54 14.53
C GLU A 163 10.70 -8.62 14.83
N PHE A 164 11.44 -8.20 13.81
CA PHE A 164 12.58 -7.28 13.92
C PHE A 164 12.27 -5.85 13.53
N LEU A 165 11.00 -5.56 13.20
CA LEU A 165 10.57 -4.25 12.66
C LEU A 165 11.11 -3.07 13.49
N GLY A 166 10.90 -3.09 14.81
CA GLY A 166 11.36 -2.00 15.69
C GLY A 166 12.88 -1.84 15.71
N ARG A 167 13.63 -2.95 15.75
CA ARG A 167 15.10 -2.95 15.69
C ARG A 167 15.62 -2.36 14.39
N ASP A 168 15.04 -2.79 13.27
CA ASP A 168 15.51 -2.40 11.94
C ASP A 168 15.13 -0.97 11.61
N MET A 169 13.99 -0.49 12.09
CA MET A 169 13.59 0.91 12.04
C MET A 169 14.58 1.80 12.80
N GLN A 170 14.96 1.43 14.03
CA GLN A 170 15.94 2.17 14.83
C GLN A 170 17.33 2.22 14.18
N ARG A 171 17.74 1.15 13.48
CA ARG A 171 19.00 1.09 12.75
C ARG A 171 18.98 1.94 11.48
N THR A 172 17.88 1.88 10.74
CA THR A 172 17.71 2.59 9.46
C THR A 172 17.49 4.07 9.67
N ARG A 173 16.66 4.45 10.64
CA ARG A 173 16.18 5.82 10.86
C ARG A 173 15.70 6.46 9.55
N PRO A 174 14.64 5.90 8.93
CA PRO A 174 14.16 6.34 7.64
C PRO A 174 13.68 7.79 7.71
N THR A 175 13.83 8.52 6.60
CA THR A 175 13.30 9.89 6.49
C THR A 175 11.89 9.90 5.90
N PHE A 176 11.49 8.79 5.29
CA PHE A 176 10.18 8.56 4.73
C PHE A 176 9.66 7.19 5.21
N PHE A 177 8.53 7.21 5.90
CA PHE A 177 7.93 5.98 6.42
C PHE A 177 6.45 5.90 6.04
N PHE A 178 6.07 4.77 5.43
CA PHE A 178 4.68 4.42 5.17
C PHE A 178 4.26 3.30 6.11
N GLY A 179 3.28 3.56 6.95
CA GLY A 179 2.67 2.59 7.86
C GLY A 179 1.18 2.43 7.61
N ALA A 180 0.69 1.20 7.45
CA ALA A 180 -0.75 0.96 7.51
C ALA A 180 -1.29 1.30 8.92
N PRO A 181 -2.58 1.65 9.09
CA PRO A 181 -3.14 2.03 10.40
C PRO A 181 -2.79 1.05 11.52
N ARG A 182 -2.82 -0.27 11.25
CA ARG A 182 -2.46 -1.30 12.23
C ARG A 182 -1.02 -1.19 12.73
N VAL A 183 -0.09 -0.77 11.88
CA VAL A 183 1.32 -0.57 12.28
C VAL A 183 1.44 0.62 13.22
N TRP A 184 0.73 1.71 12.93
CA TRP A 184 0.68 2.88 13.80
C TRP A 184 0.02 2.57 15.15
N GLU A 185 -1.01 1.72 15.19
CA GLU A 185 -1.61 1.20 16.44
C GLU A 185 -0.59 0.38 17.25
N GLN A 186 0.13 -0.54 16.61
CA GLN A 186 1.15 -1.35 17.26
C GLN A 186 2.29 -0.50 17.83
N PHE A 187 2.71 0.53 17.09
CA PHE A 187 3.72 1.46 17.58
C PHE A 187 3.21 2.26 18.78
N GLN A 188 1.97 2.75 18.75
CA GLN A 188 1.35 3.40 19.91
C GLN A 188 1.36 2.48 21.13
N GLN A 189 0.90 1.24 20.98
CA GLN A 189 0.87 0.27 22.08
C GLN A 189 2.27 -0.01 22.64
N ALA A 190 3.27 -0.15 21.78
CA ALA A 190 4.66 -0.33 22.20
C ALA A 190 5.19 0.87 22.99
N VAL A 191 4.89 2.08 22.54
CA VAL A 191 5.24 3.32 23.26
C VAL A 191 4.55 3.36 24.61
N LEU A 192 3.25 3.14 24.68
CA LEU A 192 2.52 3.14 25.95
C LEU A 192 3.07 2.11 26.93
N ALA A 193 3.43 0.91 26.46
CA ALA A 193 4.06 -0.12 27.27
C ALA A 193 5.42 0.32 27.84
N GLN A 194 6.25 1.00 27.04
CA GLN A 194 7.55 1.54 27.48
C GLN A 194 7.39 2.60 28.58
N PHE A 195 6.34 3.40 28.53
CA PHE A 195 6.04 4.41 29.56
C PHE A 195 5.36 3.82 30.82
N GLY A 196 5.00 2.53 30.81
CA GLY A 196 4.28 1.89 31.92
C GLY A 196 2.76 2.06 31.89
N GLY A 197 2.21 2.26 30.70
CA GLY A 197 0.76 2.38 30.44
C GLY A 197 0.31 3.80 30.10
N ALA A 198 -0.94 3.92 29.67
CA ALA A 198 -1.51 5.17 29.20
C ALA A 198 -1.47 6.30 30.23
N ASP A 199 -1.88 6.01 31.51
CA ASP A 199 -1.86 7.02 32.57
C ASP A 199 -0.45 7.55 32.87
N ALA A 200 0.56 6.70 32.76
CA ALA A 200 1.95 7.11 32.98
C ALA A 200 2.48 7.93 31.82
N PHE A 201 2.11 7.56 30.61
CA PHE A 201 2.40 8.30 29.39
C PHE A 201 1.76 9.71 29.43
N ASP A 202 0.48 9.82 29.77
CA ASP A 202 -0.24 11.10 29.85
C ASP A 202 0.39 12.03 30.90
N ARG A 203 0.79 11.50 32.07
CA ARG A 203 1.52 12.27 33.08
C ARG A 203 2.88 12.77 32.57
N ALA A 204 3.62 11.93 31.85
CA ALA A 204 4.89 12.32 31.27
C ALA A 204 4.70 13.40 30.19
N LEU A 205 3.72 13.22 29.30
CA LEU A 205 3.39 14.17 28.24
C LEU A 205 2.96 15.52 28.80
N LEU A 206 2.18 15.56 29.87
CA LEU A 206 1.80 16.80 30.57
C LEU A 206 2.97 17.48 31.24
N ALA A 207 3.93 16.72 31.76
CA ALA A 207 5.10 17.25 32.45
C ALA A 207 6.14 17.83 31.50
N ASP A 208 6.43 17.16 30.40
CA ASP A 208 7.42 17.60 29.41
C ASP A 208 7.08 17.02 28.01
N PRO A 209 6.24 17.71 27.24
CA PRO A 209 5.82 17.24 25.91
C PRO A 209 6.99 17.08 24.92
N GLU A 210 8.00 17.96 25.03
CA GLU A 210 9.15 17.95 24.13
C GLU A 210 10.04 16.73 24.40
N ALA A 211 10.35 16.44 25.65
CA ALA A 211 11.13 15.27 26.03
C ALA A 211 10.42 13.95 25.62
N VAL A 212 9.08 13.89 25.79
CA VAL A 212 8.30 12.72 25.36
C VAL A 212 8.33 12.58 23.84
N SER A 213 8.13 13.66 23.08
CA SER A 213 8.22 13.63 21.62
C SER A 213 9.58 13.12 21.14
N VAL A 214 10.67 13.64 21.69
CA VAL A 214 12.03 13.18 21.35
C VAL A 214 12.21 11.70 21.68
N ALA A 215 11.80 11.27 22.87
CA ALA A 215 11.93 9.88 23.29
C ALA A 215 11.12 8.92 22.40
N VAL A 216 9.88 9.27 22.06
CA VAL A 216 9.02 8.46 21.18
C VAL A 216 9.64 8.33 19.79
N LYS A 217 10.03 9.45 19.18
CA LYS A 217 10.63 9.45 17.84
C LYS A 217 11.93 8.64 17.81
N ALA A 218 12.81 8.85 18.78
CA ALA A 218 14.07 8.10 18.87
C ALA A 218 13.84 6.61 19.16
N GLY A 219 12.89 6.29 20.04
CA GLY A 219 12.55 4.90 20.40
C GLY A 219 11.99 4.10 19.23
N LEU A 220 11.34 4.75 18.28
CA LEU A 220 10.80 4.14 17.06
C LEU A 220 11.75 4.24 15.84
N GLY A 221 12.87 4.98 15.96
CA GLY A 221 13.75 5.27 14.81
C GLY A 221 13.14 6.27 13.84
N LEU A 222 12.17 7.09 14.27
CA LEU A 222 11.48 8.09 13.46
C LEU A 222 12.01 9.53 13.70
N ASP A 223 13.12 9.67 14.42
CA ASP A 223 13.69 10.97 14.78
C ASP A 223 14.28 11.75 13.60
N ARG A 224 14.45 11.11 12.44
CA ARG A 224 14.82 11.73 11.18
C ARG A 224 13.68 11.71 10.16
N CYS A 225 12.56 11.13 10.53
CA CYS A 225 11.44 10.96 9.59
C CYS A 225 10.72 12.30 9.39
N GLU A 226 10.66 12.73 8.14
CA GLU A 226 9.97 13.95 7.71
C GLU A 226 8.57 13.65 7.17
N PHE A 227 8.41 12.45 6.59
CA PHE A 227 7.17 12.03 5.95
C PHE A 227 6.60 10.78 6.62
N HIS A 228 5.61 10.99 7.49
CA HIS A 228 4.88 9.93 8.19
C HIS A 228 3.57 9.67 7.44
N LEU A 229 3.56 8.68 6.54
CA LEU A 229 2.40 8.38 5.71
C LEU A 229 1.59 7.22 6.24
N THR A 230 0.29 7.28 5.98
CA THR A 230 -0.63 6.18 6.24
C THR A 230 -1.66 6.08 5.12
N GLY A 231 -2.25 4.91 4.95
CA GLY A 231 -3.25 4.65 3.93
C GLY A 231 -3.61 3.17 3.88
N SER A 232 -4.24 2.75 2.80
CA SER A 232 -4.76 1.39 2.56
C SER A 232 -5.97 0.99 3.41
N ALA A 233 -6.24 1.67 4.53
CA ALA A 233 -7.42 1.50 5.37
C ALA A 233 -7.74 2.82 6.09
N PRO A 234 -8.97 3.01 6.59
CA PRO A 234 -9.31 4.18 7.39
C PRO A 234 -8.46 4.25 8.67
N LEU A 235 -7.96 5.44 8.98
CA LEU A 235 -7.24 5.71 10.22
C LEU A 235 -8.21 6.22 11.29
N PRO A 236 -8.30 5.61 12.48
CA PRO A 236 -9.13 6.12 13.56
C PRO A 236 -8.70 7.51 14.01
N MET A 237 -9.65 8.44 14.13
CA MET A 237 -9.36 9.81 14.55
C MET A 237 -8.65 9.91 15.92
N PRO A 238 -9.00 9.10 16.94
CA PRO A 238 -8.27 9.11 18.21
C PRO A 238 -6.79 8.72 18.05
N LEU A 239 -6.48 7.74 17.17
CA LEU A 239 -5.11 7.35 16.88
C LEU A 239 -4.33 8.49 16.22
N MET A 240 -4.94 9.16 15.24
CA MET A 240 -4.35 10.33 14.59
C MET A 240 -4.05 11.45 15.61
N ALA A 241 -5.01 11.78 16.47
CA ALA A 241 -4.86 12.79 17.50
C ALA A 241 -3.75 12.44 18.52
N TRP A 242 -3.63 11.16 18.86
CA TRP A 242 -2.57 10.69 19.74
C TRP A 242 -1.18 10.89 19.11
N TRP A 243 -1.01 10.56 17.83
CA TRP A 243 0.25 10.79 17.13
C TRP A 243 0.58 12.29 17.00
N ASP A 244 -0.44 13.13 16.81
CA ASP A 244 -0.27 14.59 16.83
C ASP A 244 0.24 15.10 18.18
N SER A 245 -0.20 14.50 19.29
CA SER A 245 0.21 14.92 20.64
C SER A 245 1.71 14.70 20.90
N VAL A 246 2.34 13.78 20.17
CA VAL A 246 3.80 13.54 20.24
C VAL A 246 4.56 14.16 19.06
N GLY A 247 3.91 15.05 18.29
CA GLY A 247 4.53 15.77 17.19
C GLY A 247 4.84 14.90 15.96
N ILE A 248 4.06 13.83 15.76
CA ILE A 248 4.09 13.00 14.55
C ILE A 248 2.80 13.23 13.78
N ALA A 249 2.87 14.07 12.76
CA ALA A 249 1.74 14.39 11.89
C ALA A 249 1.54 13.30 10.83
N LEU A 250 0.60 12.38 11.06
CA LEU A 250 0.29 11.34 10.08
C LEU A 250 -0.40 11.93 8.86
N MET A 251 0.18 11.78 7.69
CA MET A 251 -0.36 12.22 6.41
C MET A 251 -1.12 11.07 5.76
N GLU A 252 -2.42 11.25 5.57
CA GLU A 252 -3.24 10.24 4.92
C GLU A 252 -3.19 10.37 3.40
N GLY A 253 -3.23 9.21 2.74
CA GLY A 253 -3.38 9.12 1.30
C GLY A 253 -4.45 8.11 0.92
N PHE A 254 -5.17 8.40 -0.16
CA PHE A 254 -6.09 7.47 -0.78
C PHE A 254 -5.54 7.03 -2.13
N GLY A 255 -5.61 5.73 -2.32
CA GLY A 255 -5.31 5.08 -3.59
C GLY A 255 -5.86 3.67 -3.61
N GLN A 256 -6.05 3.18 -4.80
CA GLN A 256 -6.42 1.80 -5.11
C GLN A 256 -5.39 1.23 -6.06
N THR A 257 -5.37 -0.07 -6.23
CA THR A 257 -4.48 -0.69 -7.22
C THR A 257 -4.72 -0.14 -8.63
N GLU A 258 -5.94 0.28 -8.90
CA GLU A 258 -6.40 0.86 -10.16
C GLU A 258 -6.04 2.36 -10.31
N ALA A 259 -5.87 3.08 -9.19
CA ALA A 259 -5.63 4.53 -9.18
C ALA A 259 -4.88 4.93 -7.91
N MET A 260 -3.55 4.78 -7.92
CA MET A 260 -2.73 4.90 -6.72
C MET A 260 -2.35 6.33 -6.39
N SER A 261 -2.42 6.66 -5.08
CA SER A 261 -1.86 7.89 -4.48
C SER A 261 -2.25 9.19 -5.18
N LEU A 262 -3.50 9.27 -5.65
CA LEU A 262 -4.00 10.44 -6.37
C LEU A 262 -4.66 11.49 -5.46
N ILE A 263 -4.90 11.15 -4.19
CA ILE A 263 -5.44 12.04 -3.15
C ILE A 263 -4.53 11.88 -1.95
N ILE A 264 -3.91 12.96 -1.49
CA ILE A 264 -2.94 12.95 -0.40
C ILE A 264 -3.12 14.20 0.45
N SER A 265 -2.95 14.05 1.78
CA SER A 265 -2.73 15.18 2.68
C SER A 265 -1.24 15.48 2.81
N ARG A 266 -0.88 16.71 3.18
CA ARG A 266 0.47 17.08 3.56
C ARG A 266 0.48 17.92 4.83
N GLU A 267 1.61 18.00 5.49
CA GLU A 267 1.79 18.85 6.66
C GLU A 267 1.41 20.31 6.33
N GLY A 268 0.74 20.97 7.27
CA GLY A 268 0.19 22.33 7.08
C GLY A 268 -1.07 22.41 6.19
N GLN A 269 -1.43 21.35 5.49
CA GLN A 269 -2.63 21.25 4.64
C GLN A 269 -3.45 19.99 4.94
N ARG A 270 -3.33 19.41 6.12
CA ARG A 270 -4.14 18.26 6.51
C ARG A 270 -5.30 18.70 7.41
N ARG A 271 -6.34 17.88 7.40
CA ARG A 271 -7.53 18.04 8.24
C ARG A 271 -7.88 16.67 8.84
N LEU A 272 -8.10 16.62 10.14
CA LEU A 272 -8.44 15.36 10.83
C LEU A 272 -9.66 14.68 10.19
N GLY A 273 -9.53 13.39 9.90
CA GLY A 273 -10.54 12.56 9.26
C GLY A 273 -10.71 12.78 7.75
N ALA A 274 -9.96 13.71 7.15
CA ALA A 274 -9.94 13.89 5.70
C ALA A 274 -8.70 13.23 5.09
N LEU A 275 -8.89 12.55 3.96
CA LEU A 275 -7.81 11.92 3.20
C LEU A 275 -6.89 12.93 2.48
N GLY A 276 -7.32 14.19 2.39
CA GLY A 276 -6.59 15.23 1.68
C GLY A 276 -7.35 15.80 0.49
N LYS A 277 -6.60 16.29 -0.49
CA LYS A 277 -7.12 16.86 -1.74
C LYS A 277 -6.55 16.10 -2.94
N PRO A 278 -7.22 16.16 -4.09
CA PRO A 278 -6.65 15.61 -5.32
C PRO A 278 -5.31 16.27 -5.64
N LEU A 279 -4.35 15.47 -6.09
CA LEU A 279 -3.09 16.01 -6.60
C LEU A 279 -3.31 16.88 -7.84
N PRO A 280 -2.40 17.82 -8.14
CA PRO A 280 -2.46 18.61 -9.37
C PRO A 280 -2.57 17.70 -10.62
N GLY A 281 -3.50 18.02 -11.51
CA GLY A 281 -3.77 17.24 -12.72
C GLY A 281 -4.59 15.95 -12.48
N VAL A 282 -5.24 15.82 -11.34
CA VAL A 282 -6.22 14.78 -11.05
C VAL A 282 -7.61 15.38 -11.04
N ASP A 283 -8.44 15.02 -12.00
CA ASP A 283 -9.84 15.37 -12.02
C ASP A 283 -10.65 14.39 -11.18
N ILE A 284 -11.58 14.90 -10.41
CA ILE A 284 -12.52 14.10 -9.63
C ILE A 284 -13.96 14.54 -9.89
N LYS A 285 -14.89 13.61 -9.75
CA LYS A 285 -16.31 13.89 -9.59
C LYS A 285 -16.92 12.94 -8.57
N ILE A 286 -17.88 13.45 -7.80
CA ILE A 286 -18.70 12.63 -6.93
C ILE A 286 -20.05 12.44 -7.68
N THR A 287 -20.39 11.19 -7.96
CA THR A 287 -21.63 10.85 -8.68
C THR A 287 -22.87 11.08 -7.79
N GLU A 288 -24.07 11.01 -8.37
CA GLU A 288 -25.32 11.09 -7.60
C GLU A 288 -25.43 9.98 -6.53
N ALA A 289 -24.82 8.81 -6.78
CA ALA A 289 -24.73 7.73 -5.79
C ALA A 289 -23.70 8.01 -4.67
N GLY A 290 -22.97 9.13 -4.75
CA GLY A 290 -21.90 9.47 -3.85
C GLY A 290 -20.57 8.77 -4.14
N GLU A 291 -20.44 8.07 -5.27
CA GLU A 291 -19.20 7.41 -5.67
C GLU A 291 -18.17 8.42 -6.15
N LEU A 292 -16.93 8.24 -5.72
CA LEU A 292 -15.80 8.96 -6.29
C LEU A 292 -15.43 8.35 -7.64
N ALA A 293 -15.41 9.17 -8.68
CA ALA A 293 -14.82 8.82 -9.97
C ALA A 293 -13.61 9.73 -10.25
N ILE A 294 -12.55 9.15 -10.80
CA ILE A 294 -11.24 9.79 -10.99
C ILE A 294 -10.89 9.75 -12.48
N ARG A 295 -10.29 10.82 -12.96
CA ARG A 295 -9.66 10.87 -14.28
C ARG A 295 -8.27 11.48 -14.17
N ALA A 296 -7.26 10.67 -14.47
CA ALA A 296 -5.86 11.10 -14.43
C ALA A 296 -4.99 10.17 -15.28
N ASP A 297 -3.86 10.69 -15.77
CA ASP A 297 -2.91 9.90 -16.57
C ASP A 297 -2.23 8.77 -15.77
N GLY A 298 -2.29 8.82 -14.44
CA GLY A 298 -1.72 7.79 -13.55
C GLY A 298 -2.68 6.64 -13.21
N CYS A 299 -3.86 6.54 -13.86
CA CYS A 299 -4.78 5.42 -13.67
C CYS A 299 -4.37 4.20 -14.49
N THR A 300 -4.78 3.00 -14.01
CA THR A 300 -4.64 1.77 -14.79
C THR A 300 -5.38 1.85 -16.12
N PRO A 301 -4.89 1.22 -17.19
CA PRO A 301 -5.68 1.02 -18.41
C PRO A 301 -6.78 -0.04 -18.24
N GLY A 302 -6.78 -0.81 -17.14
CA GLY A 302 -7.80 -1.82 -16.85
C GLY A 302 -7.28 -3.12 -16.26
N TYR A 303 -8.07 -4.17 -16.44
CA TYR A 303 -7.79 -5.51 -15.93
C TYR A 303 -7.28 -6.45 -17.03
N TYR A 304 -6.20 -7.15 -16.74
CA TYR A 304 -5.56 -8.09 -17.66
C TYR A 304 -6.52 -9.18 -18.12
N LYS A 305 -6.69 -9.35 -19.43
CA LYS A 305 -7.59 -10.33 -20.07
C LYS A 305 -9.05 -10.26 -19.58
N GLN A 306 -9.51 -9.12 -19.04
CA GLN A 306 -10.88 -8.95 -18.53
C GLN A 306 -11.51 -7.65 -19.08
N PRO A 307 -11.83 -7.56 -20.39
CA PRO A 307 -12.34 -6.33 -21.01
C PRO A 307 -13.69 -5.89 -20.44
N ASP A 308 -14.58 -6.84 -20.11
CA ASP A 308 -15.91 -6.51 -19.55
C ASP A 308 -15.78 -5.81 -18.19
N LYS A 309 -14.88 -6.32 -17.33
CA LYS A 309 -14.60 -5.69 -16.03
C LYS A 309 -13.88 -4.36 -16.18
N THR A 310 -13.08 -4.21 -17.21
CA THR A 310 -12.44 -2.94 -17.55
C THR A 310 -13.50 -1.90 -17.96
N ALA A 311 -14.48 -2.30 -18.76
CA ALA A 311 -15.59 -1.42 -19.15
C ALA A 311 -16.51 -1.05 -17.96
N GLU A 312 -16.64 -1.93 -16.95
CA GLU A 312 -17.30 -1.58 -15.68
C GLU A 312 -16.50 -0.57 -14.86
N LEU A 313 -15.16 -0.68 -14.85
CA LEU A 313 -14.27 0.19 -14.11
C LEU A 313 -14.14 1.57 -14.73
N ILE A 314 -13.99 1.63 -16.06
CA ILE A 314 -13.72 2.86 -16.80
C ILE A 314 -14.90 3.16 -17.70
N GLN A 315 -15.65 4.22 -17.37
CA GLN A 315 -16.85 4.64 -18.10
C GLN A 315 -16.66 6.10 -18.53
N ASP A 316 -16.79 6.38 -19.80
CA ASP A 316 -16.62 7.71 -20.39
C ASP A 316 -15.31 8.41 -19.99
N GLY A 317 -14.22 7.61 -19.85
CA GLY A 317 -12.91 8.09 -19.44
C GLY A 317 -12.76 8.38 -17.94
N TRP A 318 -13.74 8.00 -17.14
CA TRP A 318 -13.70 8.10 -15.68
C TRP A 318 -13.53 6.71 -15.04
N LEU A 319 -12.55 6.58 -14.16
CA LEU A 319 -12.35 5.41 -13.33
C LEU A 319 -13.27 5.48 -12.11
N HIS A 320 -14.16 4.52 -11.99
CA HIS A 320 -15.11 4.37 -10.90
C HIS A 320 -14.46 3.59 -9.75
N THR A 321 -14.26 4.27 -8.60
CA THR A 321 -13.51 3.68 -7.48
C THR A 321 -14.29 2.63 -6.70
N GLY A 322 -15.61 2.67 -6.75
CA GLY A 322 -16.51 1.87 -5.90
C GLY A 322 -16.56 2.38 -4.45
N ASP A 323 -15.81 3.43 -4.12
CA ASP A 323 -15.80 4.06 -2.80
C ASP A 323 -16.66 5.33 -2.78
N ARG A 324 -17.37 5.53 -1.68
CA ARG A 324 -18.21 6.73 -1.47
C ARG A 324 -17.43 7.82 -0.77
N PHE A 325 -17.61 9.04 -1.26
CA PHE A 325 -16.94 10.22 -0.75
C PHE A 325 -17.91 11.38 -0.53
N ARG A 326 -17.51 12.27 0.35
CA ARG A 326 -18.00 13.63 0.42
C ARG A 326 -16.84 14.60 0.29
N GLN A 327 -17.11 15.77 -0.26
CA GLN A 327 -16.15 16.88 -0.33
C GLN A 327 -16.69 18.03 0.49
N ASP A 328 -15.82 18.69 1.27
CA ASP A 328 -16.21 19.89 1.98
C ASP A 328 -16.00 21.15 1.13
N GLN A 329 -16.37 22.31 1.68
CA GLN A 329 -16.29 23.59 0.98
C GLN A 329 -14.87 24.03 0.64
N ASP A 330 -13.87 23.52 1.38
CA ASP A 330 -12.45 23.80 1.18
C ASP A 330 -11.79 22.78 0.23
N GLY A 331 -12.55 21.80 -0.28
CA GLY A 331 -12.11 20.81 -1.24
C GLY A 331 -11.48 19.55 -0.62
N PHE A 332 -11.52 19.38 0.69
CA PHE A 332 -11.06 18.16 1.34
C PHE A 332 -12.03 17.01 1.13
N LEU A 333 -11.48 15.82 0.90
CA LEU A 333 -12.20 14.61 0.63
C LEU A 333 -12.24 13.68 1.84
N TYR A 334 -13.42 13.14 2.10
CA TYR A 334 -13.68 12.19 3.18
C TYR A 334 -14.30 10.93 2.61
N ILE A 335 -13.72 9.78 2.92
CA ILE A 335 -14.34 8.49 2.60
C ILE A 335 -15.53 8.25 3.54
N THR A 336 -16.63 7.78 3.00
CA THR A 336 -17.85 7.51 3.75
C THR A 336 -18.31 6.06 3.66
N GLY A 337 -17.54 5.22 2.96
CA GLY A 337 -17.78 3.78 2.83
C GLY A 337 -17.61 3.29 1.40
N ARG A 338 -18.04 2.07 1.14
CA ARG A 338 -18.07 1.47 -0.21
C ARG A 338 -19.46 1.40 -0.77
N ILE A 339 -19.60 1.57 -2.08
CA ILE A 339 -20.89 1.48 -2.75
C ILE A 339 -21.56 0.11 -2.51
N LYS A 340 -20.79 -0.97 -2.56
CA LYS A 340 -21.29 -2.35 -2.44
C LYS A 340 -21.57 -2.77 -1.01
N ASP A 341 -21.01 -2.10 -0.01
CA ASP A 341 -21.18 -2.44 1.40
C ASP A 341 -22.48 -1.84 1.98
N TYR A 342 -23.12 -0.92 1.23
CA TYR A 342 -24.41 -0.38 1.63
C TYR A 342 -25.49 -1.44 1.43
N PHE A 343 -26.15 -1.81 2.51
CA PHE A 343 -27.25 -2.73 2.45
C PHE A 343 -28.56 -2.09 2.93
N LYS A 344 -29.66 -2.64 2.46
CA LYS A 344 -30.99 -2.19 2.82
C LYS A 344 -31.60 -3.14 3.83
N THR A 345 -31.99 -2.61 4.98
CA THR A 345 -32.71 -3.42 5.99
C THR A 345 -34.07 -3.87 5.45
N ILE A 346 -34.65 -4.87 6.11
CA ILE A 346 -36.02 -5.34 5.82
C ILE A 346 -37.08 -4.22 5.91
N HIS A 347 -36.79 -3.16 6.69
CA HIS A 347 -37.65 -2.00 6.83
C HIS A 347 -37.35 -0.88 5.79
N GLY A 348 -36.52 -1.16 4.79
CA GLY A 348 -36.22 -0.24 3.69
C GLY A 348 -35.20 0.85 4.01
N LYS A 349 -34.57 0.85 5.18
CA LYS A 349 -33.52 1.81 5.53
C LYS A 349 -32.17 1.34 5.01
N PHE A 350 -31.42 2.26 4.39
CA PHE A 350 -30.02 1.99 4.03
C PHE A 350 -29.11 2.10 5.25
N VAL A 351 -28.22 1.13 5.39
CA VAL A 351 -27.18 1.10 6.42
C VAL A 351 -25.81 1.25 5.74
N ALA A 352 -25.00 2.15 6.30
CA ALA A 352 -23.61 2.33 5.96
C ALA A 352 -22.77 1.72 7.09
N PRO A 353 -22.10 0.59 6.90
CA PRO A 353 -21.28 -0.03 7.95
C PRO A 353 -20.15 0.86 8.45
N THR A 354 -19.36 1.40 7.55
CA THR A 354 -18.14 2.16 7.86
C THR A 354 -18.30 3.26 8.92
N PRO A 355 -19.31 4.17 8.87
CA PRO A 355 -19.49 5.17 9.92
C PRO A 355 -19.86 4.57 11.28
N ILE A 356 -20.57 3.44 11.28
CA ILE A 356 -20.95 2.74 12.52
C ILE A 356 -19.73 2.06 13.11
N GLU A 357 -18.96 1.37 12.29
CA GLU A 357 -17.70 0.72 12.69
C GLU A 357 -16.70 1.74 13.23
N ALA A 358 -16.61 2.92 12.63
CA ALA A 358 -15.75 4.00 13.11
C ALA A 358 -16.11 4.47 14.54
N LEU A 359 -17.41 4.50 14.88
CA LEU A 359 -17.84 4.82 16.24
C LEU A 359 -17.44 3.75 17.27
N PHE A 360 -17.44 2.48 16.87
CA PHE A 360 -16.96 1.39 17.73
C PHE A 360 -15.43 1.42 17.91
N ALA A 361 -14.69 1.84 16.89
CA ALA A 361 -13.24 1.98 16.97
C ALA A 361 -12.77 3.07 17.96
N GLU A 362 -13.67 3.99 18.35
CA GLU A 362 -13.42 4.97 19.42
C GLU A 362 -13.43 4.35 20.82
N ASN A 363 -13.93 3.09 20.95
CA ASN A 363 -14.03 2.43 22.24
C ASN A 363 -12.81 1.53 22.48
N SER A 364 -12.02 1.86 23.50
CA SER A 364 -10.79 1.13 23.86
C SER A 364 -10.98 -0.34 24.24
N CYS A 365 -12.23 -0.78 24.45
CA CYS A 365 -12.56 -2.20 24.74
C CYS A 365 -12.85 -3.01 23.47
N VAL A 366 -12.87 -2.39 22.30
CA VAL A 366 -13.17 -3.04 21.01
C VAL A 366 -11.90 -3.12 20.17
N GLU A 367 -11.39 -4.34 19.97
CA GLU A 367 -10.20 -4.55 19.12
C GLU A 367 -10.56 -4.69 17.64
N GLN A 368 -11.67 -5.36 17.32
CA GLN A 368 -12.15 -5.55 15.96
C GLN A 368 -13.67 -5.55 15.92
N GLN A 369 -14.24 -4.99 14.87
CA GLN A 369 -15.67 -5.02 14.59
C GLN A 369 -15.92 -5.24 13.10
N CYS A 370 -17.05 -5.85 12.80
CA CYS A 370 -17.59 -6.01 11.46
C CYS A 370 -19.11 -5.96 11.53
N LEU A 371 -19.74 -5.13 10.69
CA LEU A 371 -21.20 -4.97 10.64
C LEU A 371 -21.80 -5.75 9.45
#